data_1d253954b620c325fae16b0ec9fe66b1
#
_entry.id   1d253954b620c325fae16b0ec9fe66b1
#
_cell.length_a   1.000
_cell.length_b   1.000
_cell.length_c   1.000
_cell.angle_alpha   90.00
_cell.angle_beta   90.00
_cell.angle_gamma   90.00
#
_symmetry.space_group_name_H-M   'P 1'
#
loop_
_entity.id
_entity.type
_entity.pdbx_description
1 polymer ?
#
loop_
_entity_poly.entity_id
_entity_poly.type
_entity_poly.pdbx_seq_one_letter_code
_entity_poly.pdbx_strand_id
1 'polypeptide(L)'
;MKIIGGPFSKVPIKNKDGLFEINDKNLYFVGSGRIALYIILVSILQEHTVSSVLWLPAYYCDVGWHIASQLGYIVKYYSVIFKDGNYTIDLANASEGDVVLFLNFYGFSQKKIQDEIRKNKKKGCIIIEDITQSLLSNNKSDFADYYFASIRKWTGVFTGGVIYAKGISKFLNQDVNLELVNHNKSFFEDYQNYLITGEGDRKYYSSCFYEAELMINSNYAKLAMYQPDVELVGKWDVKLVISKRIQNAECLIRNIKNKDILMFNEVKKGDVPFFLPVYLEDRDSVCKLLDSQGIYCSVLWERPTGCQVECNLYDNEFGLVCDERYSIDDMKRITDIINEIVN
;
A
#
# COMPACT_ATOMS: atom_id res chain seq x y z
N MET A 1 -6.04 -23.95 -13.14
CA MET A 1 -6.99 -23.37 -12.14
C MET A 1 -6.65 -21.90 -12.01
N LYS A 2 -7.65 -20.99 -12.08
CA LYS A 2 -7.44 -19.55 -11.94
C LYS A 2 -6.77 -19.21 -10.59
N ILE A 3 -5.72 -18.40 -10.65
CA ILE A 3 -5.01 -17.91 -9.47
C ILE A 3 -5.71 -16.66 -8.91
N ILE A 4 -5.81 -16.57 -7.60
CA ILE A 4 -6.34 -15.41 -6.87
C ILE A 4 -5.19 -14.78 -6.07
N GLY A 5 -4.90 -13.49 -6.29
CA GLY A 5 -3.83 -12.75 -5.63
C GLY A 5 -2.63 -12.48 -6.54
N GLY A 6 -1.56 -12.01 -5.92
CA GLY A 6 -0.33 -11.60 -6.61
C GLY A 6 -0.38 -10.19 -7.20
N PRO A 7 0.78 -9.67 -7.64
CA PRO A 7 0.91 -8.33 -8.19
C PRO A 7 0.02 -8.06 -9.40
N PHE A 8 -0.15 -6.80 -9.76
CA PHE A 8 -0.89 -6.38 -10.94
C PHE A 8 0.03 -6.34 -12.17
N SER A 9 -0.51 -6.71 -13.33
CA SER A 9 0.16 -6.63 -14.63
C SER A 9 -0.72 -6.01 -15.73
N LYS A 10 -1.92 -5.55 -15.39
CA LYS A 10 -2.87 -4.93 -16.34
C LYS A 10 -3.63 -3.78 -15.69
N VAL A 11 -3.91 -2.74 -16.48
CA VAL A 11 -4.73 -1.58 -16.08
C VAL A 11 -6.13 -1.75 -16.69
N PRO A 12 -7.22 -1.74 -15.90
CA PRO A 12 -8.57 -1.62 -16.46
C PRO A 12 -8.77 -0.21 -17.00
N ILE A 13 -9.02 -0.09 -18.29
CA ILE A 13 -9.07 1.20 -19.01
C ILE A 13 -10.52 1.57 -19.35
N LYS A 14 -10.84 2.86 -19.16
CA LYS A 14 -12.02 3.53 -19.67
C LYS A 14 -11.63 4.82 -20.38
N ASN A 15 -12.32 5.16 -21.45
CA ASN A 15 -11.97 6.27 -22.33
C ASN A 15 -12.10 7.68 -21.71
N LYS A 16 -12.59 7.83 -20.48
CA LYS A 16 -12.67 9.11 -19.72
C LYS A 16 -12.74 8.83 -18.22
N ASP A 17 -12.21 9.74 -17.40
CA ASP A 17 -12.26 9.80 -15.94
C ASP A 17 -11.15 8.99 -15.19
N GLY A 18 -9.88 9.33 -15.40
CA GLY A 18 -8.78 8.86 -14.56
C GLY A 18 -8.88 9.36 -13.10
N LEU A 19 -8.11 8.74 -12.21
CA LEU A 19 -8.11 9.03 -10.77
C LEU A 19 -7.68 10.46 -10.44
N PHE A 20 -6.78 11.01 -11.24
CA PHE A 20 -6.13 12.28 -10.95
C PHE A 20 -6.46 13.31 -12.01
N GLU A 21 -6.75 14.52 -11.58
CA GLU A 21 -6.66 15.69 -12.45
C GLU A 21 -5.16 15.93 -12.72
N ILE A 22 -4.67 15.44 -13.87
CA ILE A 22 -3.24 15.49 -14.27
C ILE A 22 -2.67 16.92 -14.24
N ASN A 23 -3.54 17.93 -14.25
CA ASN A 23 -3.17 19.35 -14.20
C ASN A 23 -3.22 19.97 -12.79
N ASP A 24 -3.40 19.18 -11.72
CA ASP A 24 -3.30 19.71 -10.35
C ASP A 24 -1.86 20.14 -10.07
N LYS A 25 -1.67 21.40 -9.71
CA LYS A 25 -0.35 22.02 -9.47
C LYS A 25 0.43 21.38 -8.31
N ASN A 26 -0.22 20.63 -7.45
CA ASN A 26 0.38 19.99 -6.28
C ASN A 26 0.53 18.48 -6.45
N LEU A 27 0.12 17.92 -7.58
CA LEU A 27 0.23 16.50 -7.89
C LEU A 27 1.44 16.24 -8.80
N TYR A 28 2.27 15.30 -8.40
CA TYR A 28 3.47 14.91 -9.14
C TYR A 28 3.53 13.40 -9.29
N PHE A 29 3.77 12.93 -10.51
CA PHE A 29 3.98 11.52 -10.83
C PHE A 29 5.47 11.19 -10.76
N VAL A 30 5.80 10.11 -10.06
CA VAL A 30 7.17 9.63 -9.84
C VAL A 30 7.26 8.13 -10.09
N GLY A 31 8.48 7.59 -10.21
CA GLY A 31 8.72 6.22 -10.61
C GLY A 31 8.14 5.15 -9.67
N SER A 32 8.02 5.46 -8.38
CA SER A 32 7.46 4.53 -7.39
C SER A 32 7.08 5.24 -6.08
N GLY A 33 6.35 4.56 -5.18
CA GLY A 33 6.09 5.07 -3.83
C GLY A 33 7.37 5.26 -2.99
N ARG A 34 8.42 4.46 -3.23
CA ARG A 34 9.74 4.64 -2.58
C ARG A 34 10.42 5.92 -3.01
N ILE A 35 10.42 6.17 -4.31
CA ILE A 35 10.94 7.42 -4.87
C ILE A 35 10.14 8.61 -4.33
N ALA A 36 8.82 8.48 -4.20
CA ALA A 36 7.99 9.51 -3.59
C ALA A 36 8.41 9.83 -2.15
N LEU A 37 8.57 8.82 -1.31
CA LEU A 37 9.02 8.99 0.07
C LEU A 37 10.43 9.58 0.13
N TYR A 38 11.36 9.10 -0.71
CA TYR A 38 12.72 9.64 -0.80
C TYR A 38 12.71 11.14 -1.10
N ILE A 39 11.97 11.57 -2.11
CA ILE A 39 11.87 12.98 -2.50
C ILE A 39 11.29 13.83 -1.36
N ILE A 40 10.24 13.36 -0.69
CA ILE A 40 9.63 14.05 0.45
C ILE A 40 10.65 14.23 1.58
N LEU A 41 11.34 13.15 1.97
CA LEU A 41 12.32 13.22 3.06
C LEU A 41 13.52 14.13 2.71
N VAL A 42 14.02 14.12 1.46
CA VAL A 42 15.04 15.06 0.98
C VAL A 42 14.54 16.50 1.05
N SER A 43 13.30 16.75 0.62
CA SER A 43 12.73 18.10 0.64
C SER A 43 12.60 18.64 2.06
N ILE A 44 12.18 17.81 3.00
CA ILE A 44 12.06 18.20 4.41
C ILE A 44 13.42 18.61 4.99
N LEU A 45 14.47 17.82 4.74
CA LEU A 45 15.82 18.12 5.22
C LEU A 45 16.39 19.44 4.66
N GLN A 46 15.99 19.82 3.43
CA GLN A 46 16.52 21.01 2.78
C GLN A 46 15.68 22.27 3.03
N GLU A 47 14.38 22.13 3.28
CA GLU A 47 13.47 23.28 3.41
C GLU A 47 13.13 23.66 4.84
N HIS A 48 13.30 22.74 5.77
CA HIS A 48 12.89 22.95 7.15
C HIS A 48 14.10 22.89 8.10
N THR A 49 14.09 23.78 9.09
CA THR A 49 14.95 23.63 10.27
C THR A 49 14.30 22.60 11.19
N VAL A 50 14.45 21.32 10.84
CA VAL A 50 13.77 20.21 11.52
C VAL A 50 14.73 19.44 12.40
N SER A 51 14.17 18.75 13.37
CA SER A 51 14.83 17.63 14.04
C SER A 51 15.12 16.53 13.00
N SER A 52 16.28 15.88 13.08
CA SER A 52 16.59 14.74 12.20
C SER A 52 15.80 13.48 12.60
N VAL A 53 14.73 13.57 13.39
CA VAL A 53 13.95 12.45 13.90
C VAL A 53 12.76 12.18 12.98
N LEU A 54 12.67 10.92 12.51
CA LEU A 54 11.51 10.40 11.80
C LEU A 54 10.84 9.30 12.63
N TRP A 55 9.57 9.48 12.93
CA TRP A 55 8.71 8.48 13.57
C TRP A 55 8.00 7.65 12.52
N LEU A 56 8.22 6.33 12.56
CA LEU A 56 7.54 5.34 11.71
C LEU A 56 6.62 4.46 12.55
N PRO A 57 5.48 4.00 11.99
CA PRO A 57 4.67 3.00 12.68
C PRO A 57 5.46 1.69 12.81
N ALA A 58 5.30 0.99 13.93
CA ALA A 58 5.89 -0.33 14.10
C ALA A 58 5.46 -1.28 12.98
N TYR A 59 4.18 -1.27 12.62
CA TYR A 59 3.66 -2.06 11.49
C TYR A 59 3.77 -1.25 10.20
N TYR A 60 4.92 -1.34 9.54
CA TYR A 60 5.23 -0.64 8.30
C TYR A 60 6.31 -1.36 7.49
N CYS A 61 6.38 -1.04 6.19
CA CYS A 61 7.40 -1.52 5.28
C CYS A 61 8.80 -1.04 5.72
N ASP A 62 9.78 -1.92 5.76
CA ASP A 62 11.18 -1.64 6.09
C ASP A 62 11.85 -0.62 5.15
N VAL A 63 11.32 -0.44 3.95
CA VAL A 63 11.75 0.59 2.98
C VAL A 63 11.77 1.99 3.60
N GLY A 64 10.81 2.30 4.48
CA GLY A 64 10.78 3.58 5.19
C GLY A 64 12.02 3.79 6.05
N TRP A 65 12.43 2.75 6.77
CA TRP A 65 13.65 2.77 7.58
C TRP A 65 14.91 2.88 6.73
N HIS A 66 14.99 2.10 5.65
CA HIS A 66 16.17 2.11 4.75
C HIS A 66 16.41 3.48 4.13
N ILE A 67 15.38 4.10 3.57
CA ILE A 67 15.48 5.44 2.96
C ILE A 67 15.86 6.49 4.01
N ALA A 68 15.17 6.48 5.14
CA ALA A 68 15.41 7.43 6.21
C ALA A 68 16.85 7.34 6.75
N SER A 69 17.33 6.11 7.00
CA SER A 69 18.68 5.86 7.49
C SER A 69 19.75 6.31 6.48
N GLN A 70 19.56 6.06 5.18
CA GLN A 70 20.46 6.55 4.12
C GLN A 70 20.54 8.08 4.06
N LEU A 71 19.45 8.75 4.39
CA LEU A 71 19.38 10.22 4.43
C LEU A 71 19.85 10.83 5.76
N GLY A 72 20.24 9.99 6.74
CA GLY A 72 20.75 10.45 8.04
C GLY A 72 19.67 10.77 9.08
N TYR A 73 18.42 10.33 8.87
CA TYR A 73 17.39 10.45 9.89
C TYR A 73 17.64 9.50 11.08
N ILE A 74 17.33 9.97 12.27
CA ILE A 74 17.19 9.14 13.47
C ILE A 74 15.79 8.54 13.44
N VAL A 75 15.68 7.26 13.09
CA VAL A 75 14.39 6.59 13.03
C VAL A 75 13.96 6.15 14.43
N LYS A 76 12.74 6.50 14.80
CA LYS A 76 12.03 6.01 15.98
C LYS A 76 10.74 5.33 15.54
N TYR A 77 10.31 4.35 16.33
CA TYR A 77 9.06 3.65 16.07
C TYR A 77 8.01 4.01 17.11
N TYR A 78 6.76 4.06 16.70
CA TYR A 78 5.62 4.14 17.59
C TYR A 78 4.76 2.87 17.49
N SER A 79 4.13 2.48 18.59
CA SER A 79 3.33 1.27 18.67
C SER A 79 2.11 1.33 17.75
N VAL A 80 1.73 0.16 17.21
CA VAL A 80 0.50 -0.03 16.43
C VAL A 80 -0.20 -1.26 16.99
N ILE A 81 -1.32 -1.05 17.67
CA ILE A 81 -2.09 -2.10 18.31
C ILE A 81 -3.48 -2.14 17.69
N PHE A 82 -3.90 -3.31 17.23
CA PHE A 82 -5.26 -3.55 16.82
C PHE A 82 -6.02 -4.26 17.93
N LYS A 83 -7.13 -3.68 18.37
CA LYS A 83 -8.01 -4.26 19.38
C LYS A 83 -9.44 -3.75 19.18
N ASP A 84 -10.42 -4.64 19.33
CA ASP A 84 -11.85 -4.36 19.27
C ASP A 84 -12.25 -3.53 18.02
N GLY A 85 -11.76 -3.97 16.84
CA GLY A 85 -12.05 -3.34 15.55
C GLY A 85 -11.39 -1.96 15.34
N ASN A 86 -10.41 -1.60 16.16
CA ASN A 86 -9.74 -0.31 16.07
C ASN A 86 -8.22 -0.43 16.17
N TYR A 87 -7.52 0.41 15.41
CA TYR A 87 -6.10 0.66 15.62
C TYR A 87 -5.90 1.77 16.65
N THR A 88 -4.90 1.57 17.52
CA THR A 88 -4.39 2.60 18.44
C THR A 88 -2.89 2.73 18.27
N ILE A 89 -2.38 3.94 18.46
CA ILE A 89 -0.97 4.29 18.34
C ILE A 89 -0.54 5.13 19.54
N ASP A 90 0.75 5.10 19.88
CA ASP A 90 1.34 5.96 20.91
C ASP A 90 2.48 6.80 20.33
N LEU A 91 2.25 8.09 20.21
CA LEU A 91 3.18 9.12 19.75
C LEU A 91 3.42 10.20 20.82
N ALA A 92 3.24 9.88 22.09
CA ALA A 92 3.37 10.86 23.18
C ALA A 92 4.74 11.55 23.21
N ASN A 93 5.79 10.84 22.81
CA ASN A 93 7.18 11.31 22.82
C ASN A 93 7.61 12.09 21.57
N ALA A 94 6.75 12.26 20.57
CA ALA A 94 7.06 13.11 19.41
C ALA A 94 7.01 14.59 19.81
N SER A 95 7.98 15.36 19.31
CA SER A 95 8.23 16.75 19.67
C SER A 95 8.10 17.68 18.47
N GLU A 96 8.04 18.97 18.70
CA GLU A 96 8.06 19.99 17.65
C GLU A 96 9.28 19.79 16.72
N GLY A 97 9.05 19.88 15.41
CA GLY A 97 10.07 19.68 14.38
C GLY A 97 10.34 18.22 14.02
N ASP A 98 9.82 17.23 14.78
CA ASP A 98 9.92 15.83 14.39
C ASP A 98 9.03 15.55 13.14
N VAL A 99 9.49 14.62 12.31
CA VAL A 99 8.71 14.12 11.16
C VAL A 99 7.94 12.87 11.59
N VAL A 100 6.65 12.82 11.28
CA VAL A 100 5.79 11.67 11.61
C VAL A 100 5.18 11.13 10.32
N LEU A 101 5.46 9.88 9.99
CA LEU A 101 4.81 9.15 8.93
C LEU A 101 3.71 8.27 9.50
N PHE A 102 2.52 8.28 8.90
CA PHE A 102 1.42 7.38 9.23
C PHE A 102 0.69 6.91 7.97
N LEU A 103 -0.21 5.94 8.14
CA LEU A 103 -1.07 5.44 7.07
C LEU A 103 -2.45 5.03 7.62
N ASN A 104 -3.44 5.01 6.73
CA ASN A 104 -4.71 4.35 6.96
C ASN A 104 -4.60 2.91 6.43
N PHE A 105 -4.58 1.93 7.35
CA PHE A 105 -4.37 0.53 6.99
C PHE A 105 -5.54 -0.02 6.16
N TYR A 106 -5.22 -0.75 5.10
CA TYR A 106 -6.14 -1.53 4.25
C TYR A 106 -7.24 -0.74 3.53
N GLY A 107 -7.20 0.60 3.54
CA GLY A 107 -8.23 1.44 2.90
C GLY A 107 -9.48 1.67 3.75
N PHE A 108 -9.50 1.20 4.99
CA PHE A 108 -10.57 1.46 5.96
C PHE A 108 -10.31 2.72 6.77
N SER A 109 -11.39 3.42 7.14
CA SER A 109 -11.31 4.64 7.94
C SER A 109 -10.84 4.36 9.38
N GLN A 110 -9.82 5.10 9.82
CA GLN A 110 -9.17 4.90 11.12
C GLN A 110 -9.07 6.21 11.90
N LYS A 111 -10.22 6.67 12.32
CA LYS A 111 -10.37 7.97 12.98
C LYS A 111 -9.47 8.13 14.20
N LYS A 112 -9.28 7.08 15.01
CA LYS A 112 -8.44 7.15 16.23
C LYS A 112 -6.97 7.44 15.89
N ILE A 113 -6.44 6.83 14.82
CA ILE A 113 -5.08 7.14 14.34
C ILE A 113 -5.02 8.62 13.92
N GLN A 114 -5.95 9.06 13.07
CA GLN A 114 -5.96 10.44 12.58
C GLN A 114 -6.10 11.46 13.71
N ASP A 115 -6.93 11.19 14.72
CA ASP A 115 -7.09 12.06 15.88
C ASP A 115 -5.78 12.19 16.68
N GLU A 116 -5.02 11.10 16.84
CA GLU A 116 -3.73 11.12 17.53
C GLU A 116 -2.65 11.86 16.72
N ILE A 117 -2.57 11.59 15.41
CA ILE A 117 -1.64 12.29 14.52
C ILE A 117 -1.96 13.79 14.46
N ARG A 118 -3.23 14.17 14.45
CA ARG A 118 -3.65 15.58 14.49
C ARG A 118 -3.17 16.30 15.75
N LYS A 119 -3.08 15.62 16.89
CA LYS A 119 -2.47 16.21 18.11
C LYS A 119 -1.00 16.51 17.89
N ASN A 120 -0.26 15.59 17.27
CA ASN A 120 1.16 15.79 16.97
C ASN A 120 1.38 16.89 15.90
N LYS A 121 0.49 17.02 14.92
CA LYS A 121 0.48 18.18 14.01
C LYS A 121 0.36 19.51 14.78
N LYS A 122 -0.52 19.58 15.78
CA LYS A 122 -0.68 20.77 16.64
C LYS A 122 0.53 21.06 17.53
N LYS A 123 1.36 20.05 17.82
CA LYS A 123 2.63 20.23 18.53
C LYS A 123 3.77 20.78 17.62
N GLY A 124 3.53 20.92 16.32
CA GLY A 124 4.52 21.39 15.35
C GLY A 124 5.29 20.28 14.63
N CYS A 125 4.83 19.03 14.69
CA CYS A 125 5.39 17.97 13.88
C CYS A 125 5.06 18.15 12.39
N ILE A 126 5.96 17.71 11.50
CA ILE A 126 5.73 17.59 10.07
C ILE A 126 5.08 16.23 9.80
N ILE A 127 3.96 16.23 9.12
CA ILE A 127 3.14 15.01 8.93
C ILE A 127 3.21 14.54 7.49
N ILE A 128 3.59 13.25 7.30
CA ILE A 128 3.56 12.54 6.03
C ILE A 128 2.48 11.45 6.12
N GLU A 129 1.51 11.45 5.21
CA GLU A 129 0.54 10.36 5.08
C GLU A 129 0.89 9.48 3.89
N ASP A 130 1.18 8.20 4.16
CA ASP A 130 1.24 7.16 3.14
C ASP A 130 -0.18 6.70 2.81
N ILE A 131 -0.71 7.18 1.68
CA ILE A 131 -2.03 6.80 1.21
C ILE A 131 -1.98 5.57 0.28
N THR A 132 -0.89 4.80 0.26
CA THR A 132 -0.76 3.64 -0.64
C THR A 132 -1.89 2.64 -0.44
N GLN A 133 -2.27 2.33 0.80
CA GLN A 133 -3.36 1.39 1.07
C GLN A 133 -4.76 2.03 1.01
N SER A 134 -4.85 3.35 1.00
CA SER A 134 -6.10 4.11 0.97
C SER A 134 -6.23 5.02 -0.26
N LEU A 135 -5.45 4.75 -1.32
CA LEU A 135 -5.37 5.59 -2.51
C LEU A 135 -6.73 5.97 -3.10
N LEU A 136 -7.66 5.01 -3.15
CA LEU A 136 -8.99 5.18 -3.71
C LEU A 136 -10.06 5.50 -2.66
N SER A 137 -9.70 5.45 -1.37
CA SER A 137 -10.62 5.75 -0.27
C SER A 137 -10.77 7.25 -0.08
N ASN A 138 -11.94 7.66 0.42
CA ASN A 138 -12.20 9.06 0.75
C ASN A 138 -11.99 9.33 2.26
N ASN A 139 -10.92 8.75 2.81
CA ASN A 139 -10.61 8.81 4.24
C ASN A 139 -9.21 9.37 4.55
N LYS A 140 -8.50 9.93 3.56
CA LYS A 140 -7.24 10.62 3.79
C LYS A 140 -7.45 11.84 4.72
N SER A 141 -6.43 12.18 5.49
CA SER A 141 -6.48 13.34 6.38
C SER A 141 -6.55 14.66 5.58
N ASP A 142 -6.98 15.72 6.26
CA ASP A 142 -7.02 17.09 5.71
C ASP A 142 -5.87 17.96 6.25
N PHE A 143 -4.94 17.38 7.02
CA PHE A 143 -3.93 18.10 7.80
C PHE A 143 -2.48 17.65 7.55
N ALA A 144 -2.24 16.58 6.80
CA ALA A 144 -0.87 16.18 6.46
C ALA A 144 -0.22 17.23 5.54
N ASP A 145 1.09 17.39 5.70
CA ASP A 145 1.90 18.30 4.88
C ASP A 145 2.22 17.66 3.53
N TYR A 146 2.40 16.34 3.55
CA TYR A 146 2.77 15.54 2.39
C TYR A 146 1.92 14.28 2.33
N TYR A 147 1.48 13.93 1.12
CA TYR A 147 0.84 12.66 0.84
C TYR A 147 1.61 11.95 -0.26
N PHE A 148 1.72 10.63 -0.17
CA PHE A 148 2.27 9.85 -1.27
C PHE A 148 1.63 8.47 -1.37
N ALA A 149 1.74 7.87 -2.55
CA ALA A 149 1.29 6.50 -2.76
C ALA A 149 2.11 5.76 -3.83
N SER A 150 2.06 4.43 -3.76
CA SER A 150 2.48 3.54 -4.84
C SER A 150 1.27 3.14 -5.69
N ILE A 151 1.21 3.62 -6.93
CA ILE A 151 0.15 3.25 -7.89
C ILE A 151 0.29 1.78 -8.31
N ARG A 152 1.51 1.26 -8.42
CA ARG A 152 1.83 -0.11 -8.82
C ARG A 152 1.18 -1.19 -7.92
N LYS A 153 0.80 -0.83 -6.70
CA LYS A 153 0.07 -1.72 -5.78
C LYS A 153 -1.44 -1.79 -6.06
N TRP A 154 -1.94 -0.98 -6.98
CA TRP A 154 -3.35 -0.91 -7.34
C TRP A 154 -3.64 -1.28 -8.78
N THR A 155 -2.65 -1.19 -9.66
CA THR A 155 -2.84 -1.45 -11.08
C THR A 155 -1.52 -1.80 -11.77
N GLY A 156 -1.58 -2.43 -12.93
CA GLY A 156 -0.45 -3.00 -13.64
C GLY A 156 0.31 -2.00 -14.52
N VAL A 157 0.88 -0.97 -13.91
CA VAL A 157 1.83 -0.05 -14.55
C VAL A 157 3.27 -0.49 -14.27
N PHE A 158 4.19 -0.20 -15.16
CA PHE A 158 5.61 -0.56 -15.02
C PHE A 158 6.31 0.27 -13.95
N THR A 159 5.99 1.56 -13.90
CA THR A 159 6.42 2.53 -12.90
C THR A 159 5.19 3.21 -12.31
N GLY A 160 5.27 3.79 -11.13
CA GLY A 160 4.15 4.57 -10.64
C GLY A 160 4.14 4.81 -9.13
N GLY A 161 4.35 6.04 -8.80
CA GLY A 161 4.09 6.65 -7.52
C GLY A 161 3.51 8.05 -7.72
N VAL A 162 2.92 8.58 -6.68
CA VAL A 162 2.43 9.97 -6.65
C VAL A 162 2.88 10.66 -5.39
N ILE A 163 3.10 11.97 -5.51
CA ILE A 163 3.25 12.91 -4.40
C ILE A 163 2.19 13.97 -4.55
N TYR A 164 1.51 14.29 -3.46
CA TYR A 164 0.66 15.45 -3.36
C TYR A 164 1.22 16.38 -2.28
N ALA A 165 1.86 17.47 -2.72
CA ALA A 165 2.50 18.45 -1.84
C ALA A 165 2.78 19.76 -2.58
N LYS A 166 2.87 20.86 -1.84
CA LYS A 166 3.32 22.16 -2.39
C LYS A 166 4.85 22.22 -2.45
N GLY A 167 5.38 22.88 -3.47
CA GLY A 167 6.81 23.21 -3.54
C GLY A 167 7.78 22.09 -3.88
N ILE A 168 7.30 20.84 -4.06
CA ILE A 168 8.13 19.65 -4.28
C ILE A 168 8.84 19.64 -5.65
N SER A 169 8.36 20.42 -6.62
CA SER A 169 8.81 20.38 -8.03
C SER A 169 10.31 20.58 -8.23
N LYS A 170 10.97 21.35 -7.39
CA LYS A 170 12.41 21.60 -7.48
C LYS A 170 13.29 20.40 -7.13
N PHE A 171 12.71 19.35 -6.55
CA PHE A 171 13.38 18.11 -6.19
C PHE A 171 13.18 17.01 -7.24
N LEU A 172 12.42 17.28 -8.30
CA LEU A 172 12.11 16.33 -9.36
C LEU A 172 13.08 16.46 -10.53
N ASN A 173 13.22 15.37 -11.27
CA ASN A 173 13.85 15.35 -12.60
C ASN A 173 12.94 14.58 -13.58
N GLN A 174 13.36 14.53 -14.84
CA GLN A 174 12.62 13.84 -15.91
C GLN A 174 13.22 12.46 -16.25
N ASP A 175 14.17 11.99 -15.45
CA ASP A 175 14.87 10.72 -15.72
C ASP A 175 14.01 9.53 -15.31
N VAL A 176 13.73 8.67 -16.27
CA VAL A 176 12.94 7.44 -16.11
C VAL A 176 13.87 6.24 -15.96
N ASN A 177 13.53 5.31 -15.09
CA ASN A 177 14.20 4.02 -15.00
C ASN A 177 13.73 3.10 -16.13
N LEU A 178 14.33 3.24 -17.31
CA LEU A 178 13.99 2.44 -18.51
C LEU A 178 14.38 0.96 -18.34
N GLU A 179 15.37 0.64 -17.53
CA GLU A 179 15.73 -0.73 -17.22
C GLU A 179 14.58 -1.45 -16.50
N LEU A 180 14.01 -0.82 -15.47
CA LEU A 180 12.81 -1.31 -14.78
C LEU A 180 11.61 -1.45 -15.73
N VAL A 181 11.40 -0.46 -16.61
CA VAL A 181 10.30 -0.50 -17.60
C VAL A 181 10.47 -1.71 -18.52
N ASN A 182 11.66 -1.91 -19.10
CA ASN A 182 11.94 -3.01 -20.00
C ASN A 182 11.84 -4.37 -19.29
N HIS A 183 12.34 -4.45 -18.08
CA HIS A 183 12.23 -5.64 -17.27
C HIS A 183 10.76 -6.02 -17.02
N ASN A 184 9.94 -5.11 -16.50
CA ASN A 184 8.51 -5.37 -16.26
C ASN A 184 7.76 -5.71 -17.56
N LYS A 185 8.05 -5.02 -18.66
CA LYS A 185 7.45 -5.29 -19.96
C LYS A 185 7.76 -6.70 -20.46
N SER A 186 8.91 -7.26 -20.13
CA SER A 186 9.33 -8.58 -20.64
C SER A 186 8.50 -9.74 -20.12
N PHE A 187 7.82 -9.61 -18.97
CA PHE A 187 7.10 -10.73 -18.35
C PHE A 187 5.63 -10.44 -17.97
N PHE A 188 5.16 -9.19 -18.00
CA PHE A 188 3.80 -8.84 -17.51
C PHE A 188 2.69 -9.56 -18.29
N GLU A 189 2.84 -9.76 -19.59
CA GLU A 189 1.85 -10.47 -20.41
C GLU A 189 1.78 -11.96 -20.04
N ASP A 190 2.94 -12.62 -19.93
CA ASP A 190 3.04 -14.02 -19.55
C ASP A 190 2.53 -14.22 -18.11
N TYR A 191 2.84 -13.30 -17.22
CA TYR A 191 2.31 -13.32 -15.85
C TYR A 191 0.79 -13.17 -15.81
N GLN A 192 0.21 -12.30 -16.66
CA GLN A 192 -1.25 -12.18 -16.77
C GLN A 192 -1.89 -13.51 -17.22
N ASN A 193 -1.29 -14.21 -18.17
CA ASN A 193 -1.74 -15.52 -18.61
C ASN A 193 -1.64 -16.56 -17.49
N TYR A 194 -0.53 -16.56 -16.74
CA TYR A 194 -0.39 -17.40 -15.55
C TYR A 194 -1.51 -17.17 -14.53
N LEU A 195 -1.87 -15.94 -14.22
CA LEU A 195 -2.96 -15.66 -13.27
C LEU A 195 -4.31 -16.21 -13.75
N ILE A 196 -4.56 -16.23 -15.06
CA ILE A 196 -5.82 -16.72 -15.66
C ILE A 196 -5.87 -18.25 -15.70
N THR A 197 -4.78 -18.89 -16.15
CA THR A 197 -4.74 -20.33 -16.43
C THR A 197 -4.22 -21.17 -15.28
N GLY A 198 -3.34 -20.59 -14.47
CA GLY A 198 -2.52 -21.30 -13.47
C GLY A 198 -1.35 -22.07 -14.09
N GLU A 199 -1.10 -21.91 -15.40
CA GLU A 199 -0.02 -22.56 -16.13
C GLU A 199 1.19 -21.64 -16.18
N GLY A 200 2.33 -22.07 -15.64
CA GLY A 200 3.57 -21.32 -15.57
C GLY A 200 4.36 -21.58 -14.29
N ASP A 201 5.52 -20.93 -14.17
CA ASP A 201 6.38 -21.06 -13.01
C ASP A 201 6.22 -19.86 -12.05
N ARG A 202 5.53 -20.08 -10.94
CA ARG A 202 5.38 -19.07 -9.88
C ARG A 202 6.71 -18.52 -9.38
N LYS A 203 7.73 -19.39 -9.24
CA LYS A 203 9.05 -18.97 -8.72
C LYS A 203 9.73 -18.01 -9.68
N TYR A 204 9.61 -18.27 -10.97
CA TYR A 204 10.10 -17.37 -12.01
C TYR A 204 9.45 -15.99 -11.90
N TYR A 205 8.12 -15.90 -11.83
CA TYR A 205 7.45 -14.60 -11.70
C TYR A 205 7.77 -13.89 -10.38
N SER A 206 7.88 -14.64 -9.28
CA SER A 206 8.30 -14.07 -7.99
C SER A 206 9.70 -13.48 -8.07
N SER A 207 10.65 -14.13 -8.77
CA SER A 207 11.99 -13.58 -8.96
C SER A 207 11.97 -12.33 -9.83
N CYS A 208 11.18 -12.29 -10.91
CA CYS A 208 11.02 -11.11 -11.74
C CYS A 208 10.51 -9.88 -10.94
N PHE A 209 9.50 -10.08 -10.12
CA PHE A 209 9.02 -9.00 -9.24
C PHE A 209 10.05 -8.58 -8.19
N TYR A 210 10.79 -9.52 -7.62
CA TYR A 210 11.87 -9.23 -6.69
C TYR A 210 13.01 -8.41 -7.35
N GLU A 211 13.42 -8.80 -8.56
CA GLU A 211 14.41 -8.06 -9.34
C GLU A 211 13.95 -6.62 -9.66
N ALA A 212 12.66 -6.46 -10.02
CA ALA A 212 12.07 -5.13 -10.21
C ALA A 212 12.17 -4.26 -8.94
N GLU A 213 11.94 -4.85 -7.75
CA GLU A 213 12.09 -4.13 -6.48
C GLU A 213 13.56 -3.75 -6.20
N LEU A 214 14.54 -4.61 -6.56
CA LEU A 214 15.96 -4.28 -6.45
C LEU A 214 16.36 -3.13 -7.38
N MET A 215 15.84 -3.10 -8.62
CA MET A 215 16.09 -2.01 -9.57
C MET A 215 15.58 -0.65 -9.06
N ILE A 216 14.51 -0.63 -8.28
CA ILE A 216 14.01 0.59 -7.66
C ILE A 216 14.93 1.01 -6.50
N ASN A 217 15.37 0.06 -5.68
CA ASN A 217 16.23 0.33 -4.53
C ASN A 217 17.62 0.86 -4.91
N SER A 218 18.14 0.42 -6.05
CA SER A 218 19.50 0.77 -6.49
C SER A 218 19.61 2.14 -7.17
N ASN A 219 18.50 2.82 -7.48
CA ASN A 219 18.57 4.01 -8.34
C ASN A 219 17.54 5.10 -8.00
N TYR A 220 17.81 5.82 -6.91
CA TYR A 220 17.03 7.01 -6.55
C TYR A 220 17.34 8.26 -7.40
N ALA A 221 18.24 8.18 -8.39
CA ALA A 221 18.51 9.29 -9.30
C ALA A 221 17.48 9.40 -10.43
N LYS A 222 16.75 8.31 -10.73
CA LYS A 222 15.74 8.25 -11.79
C LYS A 222 14.34 8.40 -11.19
N LEU A 223 13.85 9.63 -11.13
CA LEU A 223 12.69 10.00 -10.31
C LEU A 223 11.37 9.95 -11.08
N ALA A 224 11.37 10.11 -12.40
CA ALA A 224 10.15 10.28 -13.17
C ALA A 224 9.38 8.96 -13.39
N MET A 225 8.06 9.07 -13.42
CA MET A 225 7.19 8.02 -13.92
C MET A 225 7.31 7.91 -15.44
N TYR A 226 7.25 6.71 -15.98
CA TYR A 226 7.24 6.47 -17.43
C TYR A 226 5.99 7.08 -18.06
N GLN A 227 6.16 7.93 -19.09
CA GLN A 227 5.06 8.72 -19.66
C GLN A 227 3.85 7.87 -20.14
N PRO A 228 4.03 6.70 -20.80
CA PRO A 228 2.91 5.85 -21.12
C PRO A 228 2.13 5.32 -19.92
N ASP A 229 2.81 5.10 -18.77
CA ASP A 229 2.12 4.72 -17.52
C ASP A 229 1.28 5.87 -16.97
N VAL A 230 1.74 7.14 -17.07
CA VAL A 230 0.95 8.33 -16.71
C VAL A 230 -0.31 8.41 -17.55
N GLU A 231 -0.20 8.16 -18.86
CA GLU A 231 -1.35 8.15 -19.78
C GLU A 231 -2.35 7.02 -19.47
N LEU A 232 -1.83 5.83 -19.09
CA LEU A 232 -2.66 4.71 -18.67
C LEU A 232 -3.43 5.03 -17.38
N VAL A 233 -2.77 5.63 -16.39
CA VAL A 233 -3.40 6.07 -15.16
C VAL A 233 -4.47 7.15 -15.43
N GLY A 234 -4.23 8.03 -16.39
CA GLY A 234 -5.22 9.01 -16.84
C GLY A 234 -6.48 8.39 -17.50
N LYS A 235 -6.41 7.12 -17.93
CA LYS A 235 -7.52 6.36 -18.50
C LYS A 235 -8.05 5.24 -17.58
N TRP A 236 -7.54 5.15 -16.36
CA TRP A 236 -7.89 4.08 -15.44
C TRP A 236 -9.36 4.13 -15.02
N ASP A 237 -10.09 3.01 -15.17
CA ASP A 237 -11.50 2.92 -14.75
C ASP A 237 -11.62 2.79 -13.22
N VAL A 238 -11.36 3.89 -12.54
CA VAL A 238 -11.38 3.97 -11.07
C VAL A 238 -12.76 3.64 -10.49
N LYS A 239 -13.85 4.01 -11.20
CA LYS A 239 -15.22 3.73 -10.73
C LYS A 239 -15.49 2.23 -10.70
N LEU A 240 -15.04 1.51 -11.74
CA LEU A 240 -15.12 0.05 -11.79
C LEU A 240 -14.32 -0.58 -10.64
N VAL A 241 -13.08 -0.12 -10.45
CA VAL A 241 -12.18 -0.62 -9.41
C VAL A 241 -12.80 -0.44 -8.02
N ILE A 242 -13.26 0.76 -7.70
CA ILE A 242 -13.92 1.05 -6.42
C ILE A 242 -15.14 0.16 -6.21
N SER A 243 -16.03 0.11 -7.19
CA SER A 243 -17.28 -0.67 -7.09
C SER A 243 -17.00 -2.15 -6.86
N LYS A 244 -16.05 -2.74 -7.61
CA LYS A 244 -15.68 -4.15 -7.52
C LYS A 244 -15.04 -4.49 -6.19
N ARG A 245 -14.11 -3.66 -5.70
CA ARG A 245 -13.45 -3.88 -4.40
C ARG A 245 -14.43 -3.85 -3.24
N ILE A 246 -15.36 -2.90 -3.24
CA ILE A 246 -16.41 -2.82 -2.22
C ILE A 246 -17.30 -4.08 -2.28
N GLN A 247 -17.82 -4.44 -3.46
CA GLN A 247 -18.67 -5.62 -3.64
C GLN A 247 -17.98 -6.92 -3.20
N ASN A 248 -16.71 -7.08 -3.55
CA ASN A 248 -15.91 -8.25 -3.21
C ASN A 248 -15.66 -8.33 -1.70
N ALA A 249 -15.25 -7.22 -1.06
CA ALA A 249 -15.05 -7.18 0.38
C ALA A 249 -16.34 -7.45 1.16
N GLU A 250 -17.47 -6.86 0.76
CA GLU A 250 -18.77 -7.12 1.36
C GLU A 250 -19.20 -8.59 1.19
N CYS A 251 -18.87 -9.23 0.06
CA CYS A 251 -19.11 -10.64 -0.16
C CYS A 251 -18.30 -11.51 0.82
N LEU A 252 -17.01 -11.23 0.98
CA LEU A 252 -16.16 -11.91 1.95
C LEU A 252 -16.70 -11.73 3.38
N ILE A 253 -16.95 -10.49 3.79
CA ILE A 253 -17.50 -10.18 5.14
C ILE A 253 -18.80 -10.94 5.40
N ARG A 254 -19.70 -10.98 4.42
CA ARG A 254 -21.00 -11.65 4.57
C ARG A 254 -20.87 -13.17 4.72
N ASN A 255 -19.99 -13.79 3.93
CA ASN A 255 -19.94 -15.26 3.80
C ASN A 255 -18.93 -15.92 4.75
N ILE A 256 -17.96 -15.22 5.32
CA ILE A 256 -17.13 -15.74 6.41
C ILE A 256 -18.02 -15.94 7.64
N LYS A 257 -18.09 -17.18 8.13
CA LYS A 257 -18.98 -17.57 9.26
C LYS A 257 -18.44 -17.07 10.58
N ASN A 258 -17.18 -17.34 10.86
CA ASN A 258 -16.52 -16.87 12.08
C ASN A 258 -16.15 -15.39 11.94
N LYS A 259 -16.97 -14.52 12.54
CA LYS A 259 -16.77 -13.06 12.47
C LYS A 259 -15.62 -12.56 13.33
N ASP A 260 -15.17 -13.34 14.29
CA ASP A 260 -14.10 -12.94 15.22
C ASP A 260 -12.75 -12.81 14.53
N ILE A 261 -12.57 -13.48 13.37
CA ILE A 261 -11.35 -13.33 12.57
C ILE A 261 -11.31 -12.05 11.75
N LEU A 262 -12.44 -11.38 11.54
CA LEU A 262 -12.53 -10.17 10.74
C LEU A 262 -12.04 -8.95 11.52
N MET A 263 -11.02 -8.26 11.01
CA MET A 263 -10.59 -6.99 11.60
C MET A 263 -11.62 -5.88 11.38
N PHE A 264 -12.38 -5.94 10.28
CA PHE A 264 -13.48 -5.03 9.97
C PHE A 264 -14.71 -5.82 9.52
N ASN A 265 -15.84 -5.57 10.14
CA ASN A 265 -17.11 -6.26 9.90
C ASN A 265 -18.03 -5.56 8.89
N GLU A 266 -17.62 -4.40 8.39
CA GLU A 266 -18.38 -3.59 7.42
C GLU A 266 -17.44 -2.73 6.58
N VAL A 267 -17.87 -2.39 5.37
CA VAL A 267 -17.25 -1.37 4.52
C VAL A 267 -18.07 -0.09 4.68
N LYS A 268 -17.49 0.92 5.32
CA LYS A 268 -18.18 2.20 5.55
C LYS A 268 -18.16 3.08 4.31
N LYS A 269 -19.08 4.04 4.26
CA LYS A 269 -19.09 5.03 3.18
C LYS A 269 -17.75 5.76 3.10
N GLY A 270 -17.12 5.69 1.94
CA GLY A 270 -15.80 6.29 1.68
C GLY A 270 -14.62 5.34 1.83
N ASP A 271 -14.81 4.14 2.39
CA ASP A 271 -13.80 3.10 2.40
C ASP A 271 -13.73 2.40 1.04
N VAL A 272 -12.51 2.14 0.58
CA VAL A 272 -12.23 1.28 -0.57
C VAL A 272 -11.17 0.26 -0.16
N PRO A 273 -11.56 -0.98 0.14
CA PRO A 273 -10.65 -1.97 0.67
C PRO A 273 -9.48 -2.27 -0.27
N PHE A 274 -8.27 -2.15 0.25
CA PHE A 274 -7.04 -2.60 -0.42
C PHE A 274 -6.94 -4.13 -0.35
N PHE A 275 -7.16 -4.68 0.84
CA PHE A 275 -7.43 -6.06 1.17
C PHE A 275 -8.52 -6.08 2.24
N LEU A 276 -9.16 -7.24 2.46
CA LEU A 276 -9.92 -7.48 3.68
C LEU A 276 -8.98 -8.11 4.72
N PRO A 277 -8.54 -7.38 5.76
CA PRO A 277 -7.64 -7.93 6.74
C PRO A 277 -8.37 -8.88 7.70
N VAL A 278 -7.72 -9.98 8.01
CA VAL A 278 -8.15 -10.98 8.98
C VAL A 278 -7.04 -11.21 10.00
N TYR A 279 -7.43 -11.68 11.18
CA TYR A 279 -6.55 -11.88 12.32
C TYR A 279 -6.77 -13.29 12.88
N LEU A 280 -5.72 -14.13 12.84
CA LEU A 280 -5.76 -15.53 13.25
C LEU A 280 -4.45 -15.92 13.94
N GLU A 281 -4.53 -16.68 15.04
CA GLU A 281 -3.34 -17.21 15.73
C GLU A 281 -2.54 -18.18 14.86
N ASP A 282 -3.20 -18.97 14.02
CA ASP A 282 -2.56 -19.94 13.10
C ASP A 282 -2.55 -19.44 11.65
N ARG A 283 -2.21 -18.15 11.47
CA ARG A 283 -2.15 -17.49 10.15
C ARG A 283 -1.37 -18.28 9.12
N ASP A 284 -0.16 -18.75 9.47
CA ASP A 284 0.75 -19.33 8.50
C ASP A 284 0.26 -20.66 7.95
N SER A 285 -0.40 -21.48 8.77
CA SER A 285 -1.05 -22.72 8.31
C SER A 285 -2.22 -22.42 7.37
N VAL A 286 -3.04 -21.43 7.72
CA VAL A 286 -4.17 -21.00 6.89
C VAL A 286 -3.69 -20.44 5.55
N CYS A 287 -2.68 -19.59 5.56
CA CYS A 287 -2.09 -19.04 4.33
C CYS A 287 -1.47 -20.14 3.43
N LYS A 288 -0.78 -21.13 4.00
CA LYS A 288 -0.25 -22.28 3.24
C LYS A 288 -1.34 -23.10 2.59
N LEU A 289 -2.46 -23.32 3.29
CA LEU A 289 -3.59 -24.09 2.74
C LEU A 289 -4.27 -23.31 1.61
N LEU A 290 -4.54 -22.02 1.78
CA LEU A 290 -5.07 -21.14 0.73
C LEU A 290 -4.11 -21.12 -0.49
N ASP A 291 -2.81 -21.04 -0.24
CA ASP A 291 -1.78 -21.06 -1.28
C ASP A 291 -1.81 -22.37 -2.09
N SER A 292 -2.00 -23.52 -1.43
CA SER A 292 -2.16 -24.83 -2.09
C SER A 292 -3.38 -24.92 -3.01
N GLN A 293 -4.36 -24.05 -2.78
CA GLN A 293 -5.58 -23.91 -3.57
C GLN A 293 -5.48 -22.77 -4.61
N GLY A 294 -4.28 -22.20 -4.81
CA GLY A 294 -4.04 -21.09 -5.75
C GLY A 294 -4.63 -19.76 -5.29
N ILE A 295 -4.77 -19.55 -3.97
CA ILE A 295 -5.22 -18.30 -3.36
C ILE A 295 -4.06 -17.71 -2.56
N TYR A 296 -3.45 -16.64 -3.11
CA TYR A 296 -2.28 -16.00 -2.53
C TYR A 296 -2.69 -14.85 -1.64
N CYS A 297 -2.62 -15.07 -0.33
CA CYS A 297 -2.89 -14.06 0.68
C CYS A 297 -1.72 -13.08 0.81
N SER A 298 -2.01 -11.87 1.26
CA SER A 298 -0.99 -10.86 1.51
C SER A 298 -0.64 -10.83 2.98
N VAL A 299 0.51 -11.38 3.34
CA VAL A 299 1.20 -11.10 4.61
C VAL A 299 2.09 -9.88 4.34
N LEU A 300 1.81 -8.74 5.01
CA LEU A 300 2.37 -7.48 4.57
C LEU A 300 3.82 -7.27 4.97
N TRP A 301 4.11 -7.26 6.26
CA TRP A 301 5.42 -6.84 6.74
C TRP A 301 5.91 -7.70 7.89
N GLU A 302 7.21 -7.89 7.92
CA GLU A 302 7.93 -8.41 9.07
C GLU A 302 8.27 -7.27 10.04
N ARG A 303 8.67 -7.61 11.26
CA ARG A 303 9.12 -6.63 12.25
C ARG A 303 10.38 -5.91 11.74
N PRO A 304 10.38 -4.57 11.62
CA PRO A 304 11.55 -3.84 11.16
C PRO A 304 12.75 -4.04 12.11
N THR A 305 13.96 -4.00 11.54
CA THR A 305 15.21 -4.08 12.30
C THR A 305 15.26 -2.96 13.35
N GLY A 306 15.55 -3.32 14.60
CA GLY A 306 15.64 -2.37 15.71
C GLY A 306 14.29 -1.92 16.29
N CYS A 307 13.17 -2.36 15.75
CA CYS A 307 11.85 -2.06 16.30
C CYS A 307 11.55 -2.93 17.52
N GLN A 308 11.52 -2.30 18.71
CA GLN A 308 11.22 -2.97 20.00
C GLN A 308 9.87 -2.57 20.58
N VAL A 309 9.14 -1.66 19.94
CA VAL A 309 7.83 -1.22 20.42
C VAL A 309 6.76 -2.26 20.14
N GLU A 310 5.68 -2.20 20.89
CA GLU A 310 4.59 -3.17 20.79
C GLU A 310 3.85 -3.07 19.46
N CYS A 311 3.62 -4.24 18.87
CA CYS A 311 2.75 -4.41 17.71
C CYS A 311 2.23 -5.85 17.70
N ASN A 312 0.93 -6.03 17.65
CA ASN A 312 0.28 -7.34 17.72
C ASN A 312 -0.14 -7.91 16.36
N LEU A 313 0.36 -7.35 15.24
CA LEU A 313 -0.09 -7.71 13.89
C LEU A 313 0.82 -8.73 13.19
N TYR A 314 2.12 -8.71 13.48
CA TYR A 314 3.13 -9.41 12.69
C TYR A 314 2.88 -10.91 12.47
N ASP A 315 2.38 -11.61 13.49
CA ASP A 315 2.27 -13.07 13.46
C ASP A 315 0.87 -13.56 13.09
N ASN A 316 -0.15 -12.69 13.20
CA ASN A 316 -1.54 -13.11 13.17
C ASN A 316 -2.36 -12.47 12.05
N GLU A 317 -1.88 -11.38 11.44
CA GLU A 317 -2.62 -10.63 10.43
C GLU A 317 -2.24 -11.06 9.02
N PHE A 318 -3.23 -11.13 8.12
CA PHE A 318 -3.05 -11.22 6.67
C PHE A 318 -4.24 -10.64 5.92
N GLY A 319 -4.02 -10.26 4.66
CA GLY A 319 -5.04 -9.68 3.79
C GLY A 319 -5.65 -10.70 2.82
N LEU A 320 -6.99 -10.82 2.83
CA LEU A 320 -7.74 -11.52 1.79
C LEU A 320 -7.91 -10.61 0.58
N VAL A 321 -7.64 -11.16 -0.59
CA VAL A 321 -7.76 -10.45 -1.86
C VAL A 321 -9.22 -10.14 -2.16
N CYS A 322 -9.51 -8.87 -2.45
CA CYS A 322 -10.86 -8.40 -2.82
C CYS A 322 -10.84 -7.47 -4.03
N ASP A 323 -9.77 -7.50 -4.82
CA ASP A 323 -9.58 -6.54 -5.91
C ASP A 323 -10.46 -6.81 -7.16
N GLU A 324 -10.46 -5.88 -8.07
CA GLU A 324 -11.33 -5.81 -9.24
C GLU A 324 -11.11 -6.91 -10.28
N ARG A 325 -10.00 -7.64 -10.21
CA ARG A 325 -9.68 -8.77 -11.11
C ARG A 325 -10.57 -9.98 -10.89
N TYR A 326 -11.27 -10.04 -9.76
CA TYR A 326 -11.99 -11.20 -9.28
C TYR A 326 -13.50 -10.99 -9.24
N SER A 327 -14.23 -12.10 -9.40
CA SER A 327 -15.68 -12.17 -9.37
C SER A 327 -16.19 -12.49 -7.97
N ILE A 328 -17.51 -12.38 -7.78
CA ILE A 328 -18.19 -12.84 -6.54
C ILE A 328 -18.01 -14.35 -6.33
N ASP A 329 -17.93 -15.15 -7.39
CA ASP A 329 -17.70 -16.60 -7.25
C ASP A 329 -16.26 -16.89 -6.83
N ASP A 330 -15.27 -16.08 -7.25
CA ASP A 330 -13.92 -16.14 -6.71
C ASP A 330 -13.92 -15.83 -5.19
N MET A 331 -14.71 -14.85 -4.73
CA MET A 331 -14.86 -14.52 -3.31
C MET A 331 -15.52 -15.64 -2.52
N LYS A 332 -16.55 -16.29 -3.06
CA LYS A 332 -17.17 -17.46 -2.43
C LYS A 332 -16.18 -18.60 -2.28
N ARG A 333 -15.36 -18.87 -3.33
CA ARG A 333 -14.30 -19.89 -3.25
C ARG A 333 -13.33 -19.61 -2.09
N ILE A 334 -12.95 -18.35 -1.85
CA ILE A 334 -12.12 -17.97 -0.69
C ILE A 334 -12.85 -18.28 0.61
N THR A 335 -14.12 -17.86 0.73
CA THR A 335 -14.88 -18.03 1.97
C THR A 335 -15.21 -19.48 2.28
N ASP A 336 -15.47 -20.32 1.27
CA ASP A 336 -15.74 -21.74 1.47
C ASP A 336 -14.53 -22.43 2.10
N ILE A 337 -13.32 -22.17 1.57
CA ILE A 337 -12.08 -22.72 2.12
C ILE A 337 -11.82 -22.20 3.54
N ILE A 338 -11.98 -20.89 3.79
CA ILE A 338 -11.78 -20.32 5.13
C ILE A 338 -12.77 -20.93 6.13
N ASN A 339 -14.04 -21.08 5.76
CA ASN A 339 -15.07 -21.64 6.63
C ASN A 339 -14.86 -23.14 6.93
N GLU A 340 -14.12 -23.87 6.10
CA GLU A 340 -13.73 -25.26 6.37
C GLU A 340 -12.58 -25.34 7.39
N ILE A 341 -11.70 -24.35 7.41
CA ILE A 341 -10.49 -24.33 8.23
C ILE A 341 -10.75 -23.70 9.60
N VAL A 342 -11.51 -22.60 9.62
CA VAL A 342 -11.73 -21.76 10.79
C VAL A 342 -13.16 -21.93 11.29
N ASN A 343 -13.43 -23.09 11.88
CA ASN A 343 -14.73 -23.42 12.49
C ASN A 343 -14.77 -22.98 13.96
#